data_a76f08fe3e7c5c61e2a258606cde4f82
#
_entry.id   a76f08fe3e7c5c61e2a258606cde4f82
#
_cell.length_a   1.000
_cell.length_b   1.000
_cell.length_c   1.000
_cell.angle_alpha   90.00
_cell.angle_beta   90.00
_cell.angle_gamma   90.00
#
_symmetry.space_group_name_H-M   'P 1'
#
loop_
_entity.id
_entity.type
_entity.pdbx_description
1 polymer ?
#
loop_
_entity_poly.entity_id
_entity_poly.type
_entity_poly.pdbx_seq_one_letter_code
_entity_poly.pdbx_strand_id
1 'polypeptide(L)'
;MIDLSKVILPIVKFDTPILQSVLEEMKKQTVSPGRKGYEKHFILDGLEYCVGVGGIHSVNKPEEIIPNENQILSDVDVASLYPSMIIEHKFYPQHLGKEFLEVYSQIKDERIEAKHNGNKIKNETLKLALNGLSGNLQNEHNFCYSPFTVMQIRINGQLLLLMLAEKFISIGCTIVQANTDGLFVLRPRDKEIEFQNICREWEKLTRLTLEEDR
;
A
#
# COMPACT_ATOMS: atom_id res chain seq x y z
N MET A 1 20.63 -9.78 -5.47
CA MET A 1 19.62 -10.57 -4.77
C MET A 1 19.20 -9.82 -3.50
N ILE A 2 17.89 -9.72 -3.23
CA ILE A 2 17.32 -9.00 -2.10
C ILE A 2 16.60 -10.01 -1.20
N ASP A 3 17.04 -10.12 0.04
CA ASP A 3 16.43 -10.92 1.10
C ASP A 3 15.20 -10.18 1.62
N LEU A 4 13.99 -10.74 1.42
CA LEU A 4 12.74 -10.09 1.79
C LEU A 4 12.57 -9.92 3.30
N SER A 5 13.21 -10.75 4.13
CA SER A 5 13.17 -10.58 5.58
C SER A 5 13.77 -9.24 6.03
N LYS A 6 14.68 -8.67 5.24
CA LYS A 6 15.37 -7.41 5.55
C LYS A 6 14.62 -6.16 5.09
N VAL A 7 13.58 -6.33 4.27
CA VAL A 7 12.77 -5.20 3.78
C VAL A 7 11.47 -5.02 4.56
N ILE A 8 10.98 -6.08 5.23
CA ILE A 8 9.69 -6.09 5.93
C ILE A 8 9.79 -5.27 7.23
N LEU A 9 8.83 -4.37 7.43
CA LEU A 9 8.74 -3.55 8.62
C LEU A 9 8.37 -4.37 9.87
N PRO A 10 8.95 -4.07 11.04
CA PRO A 10 8.65 -4.78 12.29
C PRO A 10 7.20 -4.66 12.76
N ILE A 11 6.47 -3.63 12.28
CA ILE A 11 5.05 -3.41 12.60
C ILE A 11 4.11 -4.40 11.92
N VAL A 12 4.58 -5.11 10.87
CA VAL A 12 3.78 -6.08 10.14
C VAL A 12 3.53 -7.30 11.02
N LYS A 13 2.27 -7.49 11.37
CA LYS A 13 1.78 -8.63 12.18
C LYS A 13 0.38 -9.02 11.73
N PHE A 14 0.08 -10.30 11.80
CA PHE A 14 -1.22 -10.86 11.45
C PHE A 14 -1.77 -11.72 12.58
N ASP A 15 -3.09 -11.73 12.73
CA ASP A 15 -3.80 -12.56 13.70
C ASP A 15 -4.22 -13.90 13.10
N THR A 16 -4.54 -13.94 11.80
CA THR A 16 -5.02 -15.16 11.12
C THR A 16 -3.87 -16.08 10.72
N PRO A 17 -4.01 -17.41 10.90
CA PRO A 17 -2.98 -18.38 10.54
C PRO A 17 -2.55 -18.32 9.08
N ILE A 18 -3.50 -18.04 8.17
CA ILE A 18 -3.19 -17.96 6.73
C ILE A 18 -2.24 -16.81 6.43
N LEU A 19 -2.48 -15.59 6.96
CA LEU A 19 -1.61 -14.45 6.73
C LEU A 19 -0.27 -14.56 7.49
N GLN A 20 -0.26 -15.20 8.67
CA GLN A 20 0.98 -15.54 9.36
C GLN A 20 1.85 -16.48 8.50
N SER A 21 1.24 -17.49 7.88
CA SER A 21 1.94 -18.41 6.98
C SER A 21 2.49 -17.70 5.74
N VAL A 22 1.70 -16.80 5.12
CA VAL A 22 2.11 -15.99 3.98
C VAL A 22 3.31 -15.11 4.34
N LEU A 23 3.27 -14.45 5.49
CA LEU A 23 4.37 -13.62 5.98
C LEU A 23 5.65 -14.43 6.20
N GLU A 24 5.57 -15.58 6.86
CA GLU A 24 6.73 -16.44 7.13
C GLU A 24 7.30 -17.05 5.85
N GLU A 25 6.47 -17.39 4.87
CA GLU A 25 6.93 -17.83 3.55
C GLU A 25 7.63 -16.68 2.80
N MET A 26 7.07 -15.48 2.81
CA MET A 26 7.65 -14.30 2.18
C MET A 26 9.02 -13.94 2.78
N LYS A 27 9.18 -14.02 4.10
CA LYS A 27 10.46 -13.79 4.79
C LYS A 27 11.58 -14.75 4.36
N LYS A 28 11.23 -15.93 3.88
CA LYS A 28 12.21 -16.93 3.41
C LYS A 28 12.67 -16.67 1.98
N GLN A 29 12.07 -15.72 1.27
CA GLN A 29 12.37 -15.48 -0.12
C GLN A 29 13.56 -14.53 -0.31
N THR A 30 14.31 -14.82 -1.36
CA THR A 30 15.35 -13.94 -1.88
C THR A 30 15.05 -13.69 -3.36
N VAL A 31 14.87 -12.43 -3.74
CA VAL A 31 14.43 -12.04 -5.07
C VAL A 31 15.50 -11.26 -5.83
N SER A 32 15.49 -11.35 -7.15
CA SER A 32 16.32 -10.48 -7.99
C SER A 32 15.55 -9.21 -8.36
N PRO A 33 16.25 -8.08 -8.57
CA PRO A 33 15.65 -6.90 -9.16
C PRO A 33 15.10 -7.24 -10.54
N GLY A 34 13.81 -7.13 -10.76
CA GLY A 34 13.18 -7.42 -12.04
C GLY A 34 11.68 -7.67 -11.92
N ARG A 35 11.01 -7.85 -13.05
CA ARG A 35 9.55 -8.05 -13.10
C ARG A 35 9.12 -9.49 -12.84
N LYS A 36 10.01 -10.46 -13.03
CA LYS A 36 9.71 -11.87 -12.74
C LYS A 36 10.35 -12.24 -11.40
N GLY A 37 9.55 -12.62 -10.46
CA GLY A 37 10.02 -12.96 -9.12
C GLY A 37 8.97 -13.73 -8.33
N TYR A 38 9.13 -13.73 -7.04
CA TYR A 38 8.23 -14.39 -6.11
C TYR A 38 6.81 -13.86 -6.20
N GLU A 39 5.88 -14.78 -6.35
CA GLU A 39 4.42 -14.57 -6.22
C GLU A 39 3.84 -15.68 -5.36
N LYS A 40 2.87 -15.31 -4.53
CA LYS A 40 2.13 -16.23 -3.68
C LYS A 40 0.64 -15.98 -3.82
N HIS A 41 -0.09 -17.02 -4.16
CA HIS A 41 -1.54 -17.04 -4.17
C HIS A 41 -2.07 -17.66 -2.88
N PHE A 42 -3.13 -17.10 -2.32
CA PHE A 42 -3.84 -17.64 -1.15
C PHE A 42 -5.28 -17.12 -1.14
N ILE A 43 -6.13 -17.83 -0.40
CA ILE A 43 -7.53 -17.43 -0.22
C ILE A 43 -7.71 -16.92 1.20
N LEU A 44 -8.30 -15.72 1.34
CA LEU A 44 -8.70 -15.14 2.60
C LEU A 44 -10.15 -14.70 2.49
N ASP A 45 -11.01 -15.18 3.38
CA ASP A 45 -12.46 -14.90 3.40
C ASP A 45 -13.16 -15.08 2.04
N GLY A 46 -12.79 -16.16 1.32
CA GLY A 46 -13.37 -16.50 0.02
C GLY A 46 -12.81 -15.77 -1.18
N LEU A 47 -12.01 -14.72 -1.00
CA LEU A 47 -11.33 -14.00 -2.07
C LEU A 47 -9.90 -14.52 -2.26
N GLU A 48 -9.51 -14.76 -3.50
CA GLU A 48 -8.14 -15.11 -3.86
C GLU A 48 -7.28 -13.86 -4.01
N TYR A 49 -6.13 -13.84 -3.34
CA TYR A 49 -5.13 -12.79 -3.40
C TYR A 49 -3.85 -13.31 -4.03
N CYS A 50 -3.19 -12.44 -4.77
CA CYS A 50 -1.82 -12.61 -5.23
C CYS A 50 -0.95 -11.53 -4.62
N VAL A 51 0.13 -11.92 -3.94
CA VAL A 51 1.13 -11.02 -3.34
C VAL A 51 2.52 -11.38 -3.83
N GLY A 52 3.42 -10.42 -3.88
CA GLY A 52 4.78 -10.69 -4.31
C GLY A 52 5.54 -9.44 -4.72
N VAL A 53 6.54 -9.61 -5.61
CA VAL A 53 7.39 -8.51 -6.08
C VAL A 53 6.63 -7.46 -6.90
N GLY A 54 5.46 -7.81 -7.43
CA GLY A 54 4.57 -6.91 -8.20
C GLY A 54 3.67 -6.02 -7.34
N GLY A 55 3.47 -6.36 -6.07
CA GLY A 55 2.47 -5.77 -5.18
C GLY A 55 1.32 -6.73 -4.91
N ILE A 56 0.21 -6.22 -4.37
CA ILE A 56 -1.00 -6.98 -4.11
C ILE A 56 -2.04 -6.76 -5.21
N HIS A 57 -2.77 -7.80 -5.54
CA HIS A 57 -4.04 -7.73 -6.25
C HIS A 57 -4.90 -8.94 -5.90
N SER A 58 -6.21 -8.77 -5.99
CA SER A 58 -7.14 -9.89 -5.91
C SER A 58 -7.44 -10.48 -7.28
N VAL A 59 -7.74 -11.79 -7.29
CA VAL A 59 -8.13 -12.51 -8.51
C VAL A 59 -9.66 -12.57 -8.55
N ASN A 60 -10.25 -11.59 -9.23
CA ASN A 60 -11.69 -11.47 -9.30
C ASN A 60 -12.24 -12.05 -10.62
N LYS A 61 -13.43 -12.67 -10.51
CA LYS A 61 -14.28 -12.89 -11.68
C LYS A 61 -15.08 -11.62 -11.95
N PRO A 62 -15.41 -11.32 -13.21
CA PRO A 62 -16.34 -10.23 -13.50
C PRO A 62 -17.67 -10.45 -12.80
N GLU A 63 -18.03 -9.53 -11.90
CA GLU A 63 -19.29 -9.56 -11.17
C GLU A 63 -19.78 -8.14 -10.90
N GLU A 64 -21.07 -7.98 -10.70
CA GLU A 64 -21.70 -6.73 -10.29
C GLU A 64 -22.05 -6.83 -8.81
N ILE A 65 -21.60 -5.87 -8.01
CA ILE A 65 -21.87 -5.82 -6.57
C ILE A 65 -22.76 -4.61 -6.29
N ILE A 66 -23.99 -4.89 -5.87
CA ILE A 66 -24.96 -3.87 -5.53
C ILE A 66 -25.20 -3.93 -4.02
N PRO A 67 -24.75 -2.92 -3.23
CA PRO A 67 -25.02 -2.88 -1.80
C PRO A 67 -26.53 -2.79 -1.56
N ASN A 68 -27.03 -3.55 -0.59
CA ASN A 68 -28.41 -3.40 -0.13
C ASN A 68 -28.52 -2.22 0.88
N GLU A 69 -29.74 -1.96 1.37
CA GLU A 69 -30.02 -0.84 2.30
C GLU A 69 -29.19 -0.88 3.60
N ASN A 70 -28.74 -2.06 4.02
CA ASN A 70 -27.95 -2.28 5.24
C ASN A 70 -26.44 -2.33 4.97
N GLN A 71 -26.01 -2.08 3.74
CA GLN A 71 -24.61 -2.17 3.33
C GLN A 71 -24.11 -0.85 2.73
N ILE A 72 -22.83 -0.66 2.77
CA ILE A 72 -22.10 0.42 2.09
C ILE A 72 -20.94 -0.23 1.33
N LEU A 73 -20.76 0.15 0.08
CA LEU A 73 -19.56 -0.14 -0.68
C LEU A 73 -18.61 1.04 -0.52
N SER A 74 -17.43 0.81 0.03
CA SER A 74 -16.39 1.83 0.22
C SER A 74 -15.16 1.47 -0.57
N ASP A 75 -14.60 2.45 -1.26
CA ASP A 75 -13.26 2.40 -1.83
C ASP A 75 -12.30 3.05 -0.86
N VAL A 76 -11.34 2.31 -0.33
CA VAL A 76 -10.42 2.74 0.72
C VAL A 76 -9.00 2.67 0.19
N ASP A 77 -8.47 3.82 -0.21
CA ASP A 77 -7.14 3.93 -0.82
C ASP A 77 -6.13 4.58 0.13
N VAL A 78 -4.88 4.20 -0.01
CA VAL A 78 -3.78 4.89 0.67
C VAL A 78 -3.38 6.13 -0.12
N ALA A 79 -3.53 7.29 0.49
CA ALA A 79 -3.18 8.57 -0.11
C ALA A 79 -1.71 8.61 -0.56
N SER A 80 -1.48 8.65 -1.88
CA SER A 80 -0.13 8.69 -2.47
C SER A 80 0.80 7.63 -1.88
N LEU A 81 0.43 6.35 -1.93
CA LEU A 81 1.11 5.23 -1.27
C LEU A 81 2.64 5.28 -1.38
N TYR A 82 3.22 5.32 -2.58
CA TYR A 82 4.66 5.29 -2.76
C TYR A 82 5.37 6.51 -2.17
N PRO A 83 4.95 7.76 -2.43
CA PRO A 83 5.50 8.93 -1.77
C PRO A 83 5.39 8.87 -0.24
N SER A 84 4.26 8.43 0.29
CA SER A 84 4.05 8.32 1.72
C SER A 84 4.96 7.27 2.36
N MET A 85 5.14 6.11 1.73
CA MET A 85 6.08 5.08 2.18
C MET A 85 7.52 5.56 2.20
N ILE A 86 7.95 6.31 1.18
CA ILE A 86 9.30 6.91 1.12
C ILE A 86 9.53 7.83 2.32
N ILE A 87 8.60 8.74 2.57
CA ILE A 87 8.77 9.78 3.59
C ILE A 87 8.60 9.22 5.00
N GLU A 88 7.48 8.53 5.27
CA GLU A 88 7.10 8.10 6.62
C GLU A 88 7.98 6.96 7.14
N HIS A 89 8.39 6.04 6.26
CA HIS A 89 9.24 4.91 6.63
C HIS A 89 10.71 5.10 6.24
N LYS A 90 11.06 6.28 5.67
CA LYS A 90 12.44 6.64 5.29
C LYS A 90 13.05 5.62 4.32
N PHE A 91 12.24 5.18 3.34
CA PHE A 91 12.70 4.30 2.27
C PHE A 91 13.31 5.12 1.15
N TYR A 92 14.62 5.19 1.09
CA TYR A 92 15.34 6.00 0.10
C TYR A 92 16.58 5.28 -0.43
N PRO A 93 17.04 5.65 -1.64
CA PRO A 93 18.28 5.12 -2.19
C PRO A 93 19.47 5.51 -1.32
N GLN A 94 20.14 4.53 -0.72
CA GLN A 94 21.23 4.78 0.25
C GLN A 94 22.40 5.58 -0.35
N HIS A 95 22.66 5.42 -1.65
CA HIS A 95 23.72 6.15 -2.36
C HIS A 95 23.42 7.64 -2.56
N LEU A 96 22.17 8.06 -2.40
CA LEU A 96 21.76 9.48 -2.47
C LEU A 96 21.71 10.17 -1.10
N GLY A 97 21.90 9.40 -0.02
CA GLY A 97 21.88 9.97 1.33
C GLY A 97 20.50 10.44 1.80
N LYS A 98 20.50 11.08 2.96
CA LYS A 98 19.28 11.62 3.59
C LYS A 98 18.77 12.85 2.86
N GLU A 99 19.60 13.53 2.11
CA GLU A 99 19.26 14.68 1.29
C GLU A 99 18.16 14.37 0.28
N PHE A 100 18.11 13.11 -0.19
CA PHE A 100 16.99 12.63 -1.02
C PHE A 100 15.65 12.79 -0.31
N LEU A 101 15.55 12.43 0.98
CA LEU A 101 14.30 12.57 1.75
C LEU A 101 13.93 14.04 1.98
N GLU A 102 14.91 14.90 2.21
CA GLU A 102 14.67 16.33 2.42
C GLU A 102 14.05 16.97 1.17
N VAL A 103 14.66 16.75 0.00
CA VAL A 103 14.14 17.23 -1.27
C VAL A 103 12.78 16.62 -1.59
N TYR A 104 12.63 15.33 -1.38
CA TYR A 104 11.38 14.62 -1.68
C TYR A 104 10.22 15.11 -0.79
N SER A 105 10.49 15.34 0.50
CA SER A 105 9.53 15.90 1.44
C SER A 105 9.16 17.33 1.07
N GLN A 106 10.13 18.17 0.69
CA GLN A 106 9.87 19.53 0.24
C GLN A 106 8.92 19.55 -0.97
N ILE A 107 9.14 18.69 -1.96
CA ILE A 107 8.24 18.58 -3.13
C ILE A 107 6.81 18.19 -2.70
N LYS A 108 6.68 17.26 -1.74
CA LYS A 108 5.37 16.88 -1.19
C LYS A 108 4.68 18.07 -0.50
N ASP A 109 5.40 18.79 0.35
CA ASP A 109 4.86 19.93 1.10
C ASP A 109 4.41 21.05 0.15
N GLU A 110 5.23 21.39 -0.85
CA GLU A 110 4.87 22.36 -1.89
C GLU A 110 3.63 21.93 -2.70
N ARG A 111 3.48 20.62 -2.95
CA ARG A 111 2.27 20.08 -3.59
C ARG A 111 1.03 20.27 -2.72
N ILE A 112 1.13 19.95 -1.42
CA ILE A 112 0.03 20.12 -0.48
C ILE A 112 -0.39 21.58 -0.41
N GLU A 113 0.58 22.50 -0.30
CA GLU A 113 0.33 23.95 -0.33
C GLU A 113 -0.36 24.40 -1.63
N ALA A 114 0.12 23.92 -2.78
CA ALA A 114 -0.50 24.22 -4.08
C ALA A 114 -1.95 23.71 -4.15
N LYS A 115 -2.24 22.53 -3.59
CA LYS A 115 -3.60 21.98 -3.51
C LYS A 115 -4.50 22.86 -2.64
N HIS A 116 -4.03 23.29 -1.47
CA HIS A 116 -4.79 24.17 -0.56
C HIS A 116 -5.05 25.56 -1.16
N ASN A 117 -4.09 26.10 -1.89
CA ASN A 117 -4.20 27.41 -2.54
C ASN A 117 -4.96 27.36 -3.88
N GLY A 118 -5.51 26.19 -4.27
CA GLY A 118 -6.25 26.02 -5.52
C GLY A 118 -5.38 26.11 -6.79
N ASN A 119 -4.05 26.05 -6.65
CA ASN A 119 -3.14 26.06 -7.80
C ASN A 119 -3.06 24.65 -8.44
N LYS A 120 -4.04 24.37 -9.29
CA LYS A 120 -4.20 23.05 -9.94
C LYS A 120 -2.97 22.67 -10.78
N ILE A 121 -2.40 23.62 -11.53
CA ILE A 121 -1.25 23.34 -12.41
C ILE A 121 -0.04 22.92 -11.57
N LYS A 122 0.32 23.69 -10.53
CA LYS A 122 1.44 23.34 -9.65
C LYS A 122 1.20 22.02 -8.93
N ASN A 123 -0.02 21.77 -8.41
CA ASN A 123 -0.37 20.51 -7.76
C ASN A 123 -0.18 19.31 -8.69
N GLU A 124 -0.70 19.34 -9.92
CA GLU A 124 -0.56 18.24 -10.87
C GLU A 124 0.89 18.03 -11.32
N THR A 125 1.63 19.12 -11.56
CA THR A 125 3.05 19.04 -11.93
C THR A 125 3.88 18.36 -10.82
N LEU A 126 3.67 18.77 -9.57
CA LEU A 126 4.40 18.18 -8.43
C LEU A 126 3.96 16.74 -8.14
N LYS A 127 2.68 16.39 -8.38
CA LYS A 127 2.20 15.00 -8.33
C LYS A 127 2.93 14.12 -9.34
N LEU A 128 3.08 14.60 -10.58
CA LEU A 128 3.84 13.89 -11.60
C LEU A 128 5.32 13.74 -11.23
N ALA A 129 5.92 14.76 -10.64
CA ALA A 129 7.31 14.73 -10.18
C ALA A 129 7.51 13.67 -9.08
N LEU A 130 6.64 13.63 -8.05
CA LEU A 130 6.70 12.65 -6.96
C LEU A 130 6.52 11.22 -7.48
N ASN A 131 5.53 11.00 -8.35
CA ASN A 131 5.28 9.68 -8.93
C ASN A 131 6.40 9.26 -9.90
N GLY A 132 6.92 10.20 -10.68
CA GLY A 132 8.04 9.97 -11.59
C GLY A 132 9.32 9.59 -10.85
N LEU A 133 9.62 10.24 -9.73
CA LEU A 133 10.77 9.90 -8.89
C LEU A 133 10.64 8.48 -8.31
N SER A 134 9.48 8.10 -7.79
CA SER A 134 9.25 6.74 -7.31
C SER A 134 9.33 5.70 -8.43
N GLY A 135 8.84 6.01 -9.62
CA GLY A 135 8.99 5.16 -10.82
C GLY A 135 10.45 4.99 -11.25
N ASN A 136 11.25 6.02 -11.14
CA ASN A 136 12.67 6.00 -11.49
C ASN A 136 13.54 5.11 -10.57
N LEU A 137 13.06 4.77 -9.37
CA LEU A 137 13.74 3.80 -8.50
C LEU A 137 13.89 2.42 -9.15
N GLN A 138 13.08 2.09 -10.15
CA GLN A 138 13.12 0.82 -10.88
C GLN A 138 13.96 0.88 -12.16
N ASN A 139 14.30 2.07 -12.63
CA ASN A 139 14.99 2.26 -13.89
C ASN A 139 16.51 2.17 -13.69
N GLU A 140 17.13 1.11 -14.18
CA GLU A 140 18.58 0.86 -14.05
C GLU A 140 19.47 1.93 -14.69
N HIS A 141 18.93 2.74 -15.61
CA HIS A 141 19.63 3.83 -16.25
C HIS A 141 19.45 5.17 -15.53
N ASN A 142 18.67 5.21 -14.43
CA ASN A 142 18.40 6.42 -13.66
C ASN A 142 19.31 6.49 -12.42
N PHE A 143 19.76 7.69 -12.07
CA PHE A 143 20.61 7.92 -10.89
C PHE A 143 19.89 7.57 -9.57
N CYS A 144 18.55 7.54 -9.56
CA CYS A 144 17.74 7.13 -8.41
C CYS A 144 17.61 5.60 -8.29
N TYR A 145 18.16 4.81 -9.21
CA TYR A 145 17.97 3.36 -9.23
C TYR A 145 18.29 2.71 -7.88
N SER A 146 17.29 2.11 -7.27
CA SER A 146 17.41 1.42 -5.99
C SER A 146 16.37 0.29 -5.87
N PRO A 147 16.67 -0.88 -6.40
CA PRO A 147 15.75 -2.02 -6.35
C PRO A 147 15.43 -2.46 -4.91
N PHE A 148 16.35 -2.25 -3.96
CA PHE A 148 16.09 -2.51 -2.55
C PHE A 148 14.97 -1.60 -2.02
N THR A 149 15.03 -0.29 -2.30
CA THR A 149 14.00 0.66 -1.92
C THR A 149 12.64 0.33 -2.56
N VAL A 150 12.65 -0.08 -3.82
CA VAL A 150 11.42 -0.55 -4.51
C VAL A 150 10.80 -1.74 -3.77
N MET A 151 11.61 -2.73 -3.37
CA MET A 151 11.10 -3.87 -2.61
C MET A 151 10.61 -3.48 -1.22
N GLN A 152 11.28 -2.54 -0.53
CA GLN A 152 10.78 -2.00 0.73
C GLN A 152 9.37 -1.41 0.58
N ILE A 153 9.14 -0.60 -0.45
CA ILE A 153 7.84 0.03 -0.71
C ILE A 153 6.78 -1.02 -1.05
N ARG A 154 7.06 -1.88 -2.04
CA ARG A 154 6.07 -2.84 -2.55
C ARG A 154 5.70 -3.92 -1.54
N ILE A 155 6.70 -4.50 -0.89
CA ILE A 155 6.47 -5.57 0.08
C ILE A 155 5.72 -5.04 1.31
N ASN A 156 6.10 -3.89 1.83
CA ASN A 156 5.39 -3.33 2.98
C ASN A 156 4.01 -2.79 2.59
N GLY A 157 3.87 -2.10 1.46
CA GLY A 157 2.56 -1.59 1.01
C GLY A 157 1.49 -2.69 1.00
N GLN A 158 1.78 -3.83 0.37
CA GLN A 158 0.84 -4.95 0.31
C GLN A 158 0.59 -5.60 1.68
N LEU A 159 1.62 -5.75 2.52
CA LEU A 159 1.46 -6.34 3.85
C LEU A 159 0.65 -5.41 4.78
N LEU A 160 0.84 -4.11 4.69
CA LEU A 160 0.05 -3.14 5.45
C LEU A 160 -1.41 -3.12 5.01
N LEU A 161 -1.70 -3.22 3.70
CA LEU A 161 -3.07 -3.38 3.19
C LEU A 161 -3.72 -4.69 3.64
N LEU A 162 -2.97 -5.79 3.67
CA LEU A 162 -3.48 -7.05 4.22
C LEU A 162 -3.80 -6.97 5.71
N MET A 163 -3.01 -6.22 6.51
CA MET A 163 -3.35 -5.95 7.90
C MET A 163 -4.68 -5.21 8.02
N LEU A 164 -4.95 -4.24 7.14
CA LEU A 164 -6.21 -3.52 7.10
C LEU A 164 -7.37 -4.44 6.70
N ALA A 165 -7.18 -5.24 5.65
CA ALA A 165 -8.17 -6.21 5.18
C ALA A 165 -8.55 -7.21 6.28
N GLU A 166 -7.56 -7.77 6.99
CA GLU A 166 -7.78 -8.69 8.11
C GLU A 166 -8.67 -8.07 9.20
N LYS A 167 -8.41 -6.80 9.55
CA LYS A 167 -9.21 -6.09 10.55
C LYS A 167 -10.63 -5.81 10.06
N PHE A 168 -10.82 -5.43 8.80
CA PHE A 168 -12.15 -5.24 8.23
C PHE A 168 -12.96 -6.54 8.22
N ILE A 169 -12.34 -7.65 7.81
CA ILE A 169 -12.97 -8.97 7.82
C ILE A 169 -13.39 -9.34 9.26
N SER A 170 -12.58 -9.03 10.27
CA SER A 170 -12.87 -9.39 11.66
C SER A 170 -14.13 -8.74 12.24
N ILE A 171 -14.61 -7.64 11.64
CA ILE A 171 -15.86 -6.96 12.02
C ILE A 171 -17.03 -7.28 11.09
N GLY A 172 -16.88 -8.23 10.17
CA GLY A 172 -17.93 -8.67 9.25
C GLY A 172 -17.99 -7.90 7.93
N CYS A 173 -16.93 -7.18 7.56
CA CYS A 173 -16.80 -6.63 6.21
C CYS A 173 -16.34 -7.72 5.24
N THR A 174 -16.73 -7.57 3.97
CA THR A 174 -16.24 -8.39 2.86
C THR A 174 -15.30 -7.56 2.00
N ILE A 175 -14.08 -8.03 1.78
CA ILE A 175 -13.18 -7.43 0.80
C ILE A 175 -13.63 -7.91 -0.58
N VAL A 176 -14.06 -6.97 -1.41
CA VAL A 176 -14.54 -7.23 -2.76
C VAL A 176 -13.39 -7.29 -3.75
N GLN A 177 -12.46 -6.36 -3.59
CA GLN A 177 -11.28 -6.27 -4.44
C GLN A 177 -10.11 -5.68 -3.65
N ALA A 178 -8.92 -6.14 -3.93
CA ALA A 178 -7.67 -5.53 -3.50
C ALA A 178 -6.85 -5.16 -4.72
N ASN A 179 -6.29 -3.97 -4.71
CA ASN A 179 -5.36 -3.49 -5.71
C ASN A 179 -4.09 -2.93 -5.03
N THR A 180 -3.16 -2.37 -5.79
CA THR A 180 -1.83 -2.00 -5.30
C THR A 180 -1.85 -1.04 -4.10
N ASP A 181 -2.83 -0.17 -4.00
CA ASP A 181 -2.91 0.96 -3.07
C ASP A 181 -4.23 1.04 -2.28
N GLY A 182 -5.19 0.14 -2.55
CA GLY A 182 -6.47 0.20 -1.89
C GLY A 182 -7.28 -1.09 -1.85
N LEU A 183 -8.42 -1.00 -1.19
CA LEU A 183 -9.37 -2.07 -0.96
C LEU A 183 -10.79 -1.60 -1.27
N PHE A 184 -11.52 -2.34 -2.11
CA PHE A 184 -12.96 -2.21 -2.20
C PHE A 184 -13.62 -3.08 -1.12
N VAL A 185 -14.39 -2.46 -0.27
CA VAL A 185 -14.94 -3.07 0.95
C VAL A 185 -16.46 -2.96 0.96
N LEU A 186 -17.14 -4.09 0.95
CA LEU A 186 -18.57 -4.14 1.23
C LEU A 186 -18.74 -4.32 2.74
N ARG A 187 -19.29 -3.32 3.41
CA ARG A 187 -19.39 -3.28 4.88
C ARG A 187 -20.81 -3.12 5.39
N PRO A 188 -21.15 -3.73 6.54
CA PRO A 188 -22.42 -3.47 7.21
C PRO A 188 -22.51 -2.00 7.66
N ARG A 189 -23.66 -1.38 7.43
CA ARG A 189 -23.90 0.04 7.78
C ARG A 189 -23.86 0.29 9.29
N ASP A 190 -24.25 -0.68 10.07
CA ASP A 190 -24.22 -0.63 11.55
C ASP A 190 -22.79 -0.77 12.12
N LYS A 191 -21.79 -1.08 11.28
CA LYS A 191 -20.37 -1.18 11.64
C LYS A 191 -19.55 0.09 11.32
N GLU A 192 -20.21 1.22 11.04
CA GLU A 192 -19.54 2.48 10.69
C GLU A 192 -18.50 2.90 11.74
N ILE A 193 -18.84 2.84 13.02
CA ILE A 193 -17.93 3.30 14.09
C ILE A 193 -16.70 2.39 14.20
N GLU A 194 -16.90 1.07 14.17
CA GLU A 194 -15.81 0.10 14.23
C GLU A 194 -14.91 0.20 13.01
N PHE A 195 -15.50 0.36 11.82
CA PHE A 195 -14.77 0.56 10.57
C PHE A 195 -13.86 1.79 10.63
N GLN A 196 -14.40 2.94 11.03
CA GLN A 196 -13.63 4.19 11.16
C GLN A 196 -12.57 4.11 12.26
N ASN A 197 -12.81 3.36 13.33
CA ASN A 197 -11.80 3.11 14.36
C ASN A 197 -10.64 2.30 13.81
N ILE A 198 -10.91 1.24 13.03
CA ILE A 198 -9.89 0.44 12.37
C ILE A 198 -9.04 1.31 11.44
N CYS A 199 -9.67 2.17 10.62
CA CYS A 199 -8.95 3.10 9.75
C CYS A 199 -7.98 3.98 10.56
N ARG A 200 -8.48 4.63 11.63
CA ARG A 200 -7.66 5.52 12.48
C ARG A 200 -6.51 4.78 13.20
N GLU A 201 -6.77 3.58 13.71
CA GLU A 201 -5.73 2.76 14.36
C GLU A 201 -4.66 2.33 13.36
N TRP A 202 -5.06 1.95 12.16
CA TRP A 202 -4.15 1.58 11.09
C TRP A 202 -3.31 2.79 10.63
N GLU A 203 -3.93 3.96 10.42
CA GLU A 203 -3.23 5.21 10.08
C GLU A 203 -2.20 5.59 11.16
N LYS A 204 -2.59 5.52 12.43
CA LYS A 204 -1.70 5.79 13.56
C LYS A 204 -0.51 4.82 13.60
N LEU A 205 -0.75 3.54 13.34
CA LEU A 205 0.28 2.50 13.35
C LEU A 205 1.25 2.66 12.17
N THR A 206 0.71 2.89 10.98
CA THR A 206 1.47 2.91 9.74
C THR A 206 2.02 4.29 9.38
N ARG A 207 1.48 5.36 9.96
CA ARG A 207 1.71 6.77 9.61
C ARG A 207 1.31 7.10 8.16
N LEU A 208 0.52 6.26 7.53
CA LEU A 208 -0.07 6.49 6.22
C LEU A 208 -1.48 7.05 6.39
N THR A 209 -1.99 7.74 5.39
CA THR A 209 -3.35 8.30 5.39
C THR A 209 -4.24 7.51 4.45
N LEU A 210 -5.46 7.24 4.88
CA LEU A 210 -6.49 6.61 4.05
C LEU A 210 -7.44 7.69 3.49
N GLU A 211 -7.86 7.48 2.25
CA GLU A 211 -8.95 8.22 1.61
C GLU A 211 -10.09 7.24 1.36
N GLU A 212 -11.34 7.61 1.71
CA GLU A 212 -12.53 6.78 1.52
C GLU A 212 -13.50 7.46 0.57
N ASP A 213 -13.85 6.78 -0.53
CA ASP A 213 -14.96 7.11 -1.43
C ASP A 213 -16.11 6.11 -1.25
N ARG A 214 -17.39 6.59 -1.39
CA ARG A 214 -18.61 5.80 -1.14
C ARG A 214 -19.55 5.82 -2.32
#